data_9e03c237373434bd71ed6330c8b4a068
#
_entry.id   9e03c237373434bd71ed6330c8b4a068
#
_cell.length_a   1.000
_cell.length_b   1.000
_cell.length_c   1.000
_cell.angle_alpha   90.00
_cell.angle_beta   90.00
_cell.angle_gamma   90.00
#
_symmetry.space_group_name_H-M   'P 1'
#
loop_
_entity.id
_entity.type
_entity.pdbx_description
1 polymer ?
#
loop_
_entity_poly.entity_id
_entity_poly.type
_entity_poly.pdbx_seq_one_letter_code
_entity_poly.pdbx_strand_id
1 'polypeptide(L)'
;MKIALTEWRDNMKLIRRGTFETNSSSTHSITMCNKSDFDKWKNGELYYCQDNGNFYNEEGREKVIKKNIIREKAKYDNGNYIYKNVIVPYKEIDKLCTEENLSEITKEEIETYLEDCDYYEIPLTYEEWDDQFEYEKYEVSYTTNSGETVVAFGYYGTDY
;
A
#
# COMPACT_ATOMS: atom_id res chain seq x y z
N MET A 1 -29.48 4.65 -14.06
CA MET A 1 -28.26 5.38 -14.42
C MET A 1 -27.67 6.18 -13.26
N LYS A 2 -27.69 5.59 -12.03
CA LYS A 2 -27.09 6.18 -10.80
C LYS A 2 -25.86 5.39 -10.30
N ILE A 3 -25.46 4.32 -10.98
CA ILE A 3 -24.41 3.40 -10.55
C ILE A 3 -23.00 3.94 -10.89
N ALA A 4 -22.87 4.71 -11.97
CA ALA A 4 -21.57 5.22 -12.43
C ALA A 4 -20.95 6.33 -11.55
N LEU A 5 -21.75 7.07 -10.78
CA LEU A 5 -21.26 8.19 -9.94
C LEU A 5 -20.73 7.72 -8.57
N THR A 6 -21.17 6.57 -8.09
CA THR A 6 -20.71 6.00 -6.80
C THR A 6 -19.38 5.26 -6.99
N GLU A 7 -19.21 4.55 -8.11
CA GLU A 7 -17.93 3.89 -8.43
C GLU A 7 -16.80 4.91 -8.70
N TRP A 8 -17.12 6.05 -9.28
CA TRP A 8 -16.15 7.13 -9.50
C TRP A 8 -15.64 7.77 -8.19
N ARG A 9 -16.48 7.85 -7.17
CA ARG A 9 -16.08 8.41 -5.87
C ARG A 9 -15.15 7.50 -5.07
N ASP A 10 -15.35 6.20 -5.16
CA ASP A 10 -14.50 5.23 -4.44
C ASP A 10 -13.13 5.03 -5.10
N ASN A 11 -13.02 5.28 -6.41
CA ASN A 11 -11.75 5.18 -7.15
C ASN A 11 -10.92 6.47 -7.16
N MET A 12 -11.44 7.60 -6.66
CA MET A 12 -10.73 8.89 -6.67
C MET A 12 -10.00 9.20 -5.35
N LYS A 13 -9.80 8.23 -4.48
CA LYS A 13 -9.08 8.41 -3.20
C LYS A 13 -7.60 8.74 -3.40
N LEU A 14 -7.01 8.25 -4.46
CA LEU A 14 -5.64 8.54 -4.87
C LEU A 14 -5.63 9.27 -6.20
N ILE A 15 -5.25 10.56 -6.19
CA ILE A 15 -5.21 11.41 -7.38
C ILE A 15 -3.91 11.21 -8.15
N ARG A 16 -2.80 11.11 -7.45
CA ARG A 16 -1.48 10.91 -8.05
C ARG A 16 -0.51 10.30 -7.05
N ARG A 17 0.28 9.37 -7.55
CA ARG A 17 1.43 8.82 -6.85
C ARG A 17 2.62 8.74 -7.80
N GLY A 18 3.80 8.99 -7.31
CA GLY A 18 5.03 8.81 -8.07
C GLY A 18 6.26 9.00 -7.20
N THR A 19 7.33 8.31 -7.58
CA THR A 19 8.68 8.55 -7.08
C THR A 19 9.50 9.09 -8.24
N PHE A 20 10.19 10.19 -8.02
CA PHE A 20 10.98 10.86 -9.05
C PHE A 20 12.43 10.95 -8.58
N GLU A 21 13.33 10.46 -9.40
CA GLU A 21 14.76 10.69 -9.25
C GLU A 21 15.16 11.88 -10.14
N THR A 22 15.65 12.93 -9.53
CA THR A 22 16.03 14.16 -10.24
C THR A 22 17.50 14.20 -10.59
N ASN A 23 18.33 13.49 -9.84
CA ASN A 23 19.76 13.22 -10.09
C ASN A 23 20.09 11.88 -9.43
N SER A 24 21.25 11.30 -9.70
CA SER A 24 21.68 10.01 -9.16
C SER A 24 21.73 9.92 -7.61
N SER A 25 21.50 11.00 -6.89
CA SER A 25 21.56 11.08 -5.43
C SER A 25 20.36 11.76 -4.78
N SER A 26 19.31 12.10 -5.51
CA SER A 26 18.12 12.70 -4.91
C SER A 26 16.83 11.95 -5.24
N THR A 27 16.09 11.63 -4.20
CA THR A 27 14.82 10.91 -4.29
C THR A 27 13.66 11.80 -3.83
N HIS A 28 12.61 11.82 -4.62
CA HIS A 28 11.35 12.50 -4.29
C HIS A 28 10.20 11.53 -4.41
N SER A 29 9.35 11.51 -3.40
CA SER A 29 8.09 10.77 -3.42
C SER A 29 6.94 11.76 -3.29
N ILE A 30 5.89 11.57 -4.04
CA ILE A 30 4.65 12.35 -3.92
C ILE A 30 3.44 11.44 -4.02
N THR A 31 2.54 11.57 -3.06
CA THR A 31 1.22 10.95 -3.05
C THR A 31 0.17 12.02 -2.83
N MET A 32 -0.92 11.96 -3.58
CA MET A 32 -2.06 12.88 -3.43
C MET A 32 -3.31 12.08 -3.08
N CYS A 33 -4.02 12.50 -2.06
CA CYS A 33 -5.26 11.88 -1.62
C CYS A 33 -6.27 12.91 -1.13
N ASN A 34 -7.50 12.50 -0.86
CA ASN A 34 -8.46 13.37 -0.19
C ASN A 34 -8.08 13.58 1.30
N LYS A 35 -8.45 14.75 1.82
CA LYS A 35 -8.12 15.09 3.21
C LYS A 35 -8.75 14.14 4.23
N SER A 36 -9.94 13.59 3.95
CA SER A 36 -10.61 12.67 4.86
C SER A 36 -9.80 11.39 5.10
N ASP A 37 -9.27 10.77 4.04
CA ASP A 37 -8.46 9.55 4.17
C ASP A 37 -7.11 9.86 4.83
N PHE A 38 -6.50 11.01 4.51
CA PHE A 38 -5.28 11.47 5.16
C PHE A 38 -5.45 11.66 6.66
N ASP A 39 -6.52 12.36 7.09
CA ASP A 39 -6.83 12.59 8.51
C ASP A 39 -7.10 11.27 9.25
N LYS A 40 -7.84 10.34 8.65
CA LYS A 40 -8.07 9.00 9.21
C LYS A 40 -6.76 8.21 9.38
N TRP A 41 -5.85 8.31 8.43
CA TRP A 41 -4.54 7.70 8.53
C TRP A 41 -3.71 8.31 9.68
N LYS A 42 -3.67 9.65 9.80
CA LYS A 42 -3.02 10.33 10.92
C LYS A 42 -3.62 9.98 12.28
N ASN A 43 -4.91 9.69 12.33
CA ASN A 43 -5.62 9.30 13.55
C ASN A 43 -5.55 7.79 13.85
N GLY A 44 -4.88 6.99 13.03
CA GLY A 44 -4.75 5.55 13.21
C GLY A 44 -5.96 4.71 12.80
N GLU A 45 -6.91 5.29 12.07
CA GLU A 45 -8.09 4.59 11.56
C GLU A 45 -7.84 3.88 10.22
N LEU A 46 -6.83 4.32 9.47
CA LEU A 46 -6.40 3.75 8.21
C LEU A 46 -4.90 3.47 8.22
N TYR A 47 -4.48 2.66 7.25
CA TYR A 47 -3.10 2.28 6.95
C TYR A 47 -2.79 2.64 5.51
N TYR A 48 -1.60 3.17 5.24
CA TYR A 48 -1.15 3.55 3.91
C TYR A 48 -0.11 2.58 3.37
N CYS A 49 -0.33 2.05 2.17
CA CYS A 49 0.63 1.17 1.48
C CYS A 49 1.37 1.95 0.39
N GLN A 50 2.69 2.03 0.50
CA GLN A 50 3.54 2.76 -0.42
C GLN A 50 3.61 2.09 -1.80
N ASP A 51 3.62 0.77 -1.84
CA ASP A 51 3.73 0.00 -3.08
C ASP A 51 2.62 0.33 -4.08
N ASN A 52 1.38 0.41 -3.62
CA ASN A 52 0.23 0.68 -4.48
C ASN A 52 -0.46 2.04 -4.24
N GLY A 53 -0.04 2.78 -3.21
CA GLY A 53 -0.57 4.10 -2.86
C GLY A 53 -2.00 4.10 -2.30
N ASN A 54 -2.51 2.97 -1.85
CA ASN A 54 -3.86 2.84 -1.31
C ASN A 54 -3.91 2.92 0.21
N PHE A 55 -5.08 3.32 0.71
CA PHE A 55 -5.42 3.26 2.13
C PHE A 55 -6.27 2.01 2.42
N TYR A 56 -6.04 1.41 3.57
CA TYR A 56 -6.69 0.20 4.04
C TYR A 56 -7.20 0.37 5.46
N ASN A 57 -8.32 -0.26 5.78
CA ASN A 57 -8.74 -0.49 7.16
C ASN A 57 -7.96 -1.70 7.74
N GLU A 58 -8.21 -2.04 9.00
CA GLU A 58 -7.56 -3.17 9.70
C GLU A 58 -7.71 -4.50 8.93
N GLU A 59 -8.93 -4.83 8.50
CA GLU A 59 -9.20 -6.05 7.73
C GLU A 59 -8.45 -6.07 6.39
N GLY A 60 -8.44 -4.94 5.69
CA GLY A 60 -7.72 -4.79 4.42
C GLY A 60 -6.21 -4.90 4.60
N ARG A 61 -5.64 -4.33 5.68
CA ARG A 61 -4.23 -4.48 6.05
C ARG A 61 -3.86 -5.94 6.26
N GLU A 62 -4.63 -6.65 7.08
CA GLU A 62 -4.39 -8.07 7.36
C GLU A 62 -4.46 -8.91 6.08
N LYS A 63 -5.40 -8.61 5.20
CA LYS A 63 -5.53 -9.30 3.91
C LYS A 63 -4.31 -9.07 3.00
N VAL A 64 -3.75 -7.86 2.94
CA VAL A 64 -2.52 -7.57 2.19
C VAL A 64 -1.34 -8.37 2.75
N ILE A 65 -1.16 -8.37 4.06
CA ILE A 65 -0.09 -9.12 4.72
C ILE A 65 -0.21 -10.63 4.43
N LYS A 66 -1.39 -11.21 4.57
CA LYS A 66 -1.64 -12.63 4.28
C LYS A 66 -1.34 -12.97 2.80
N LYS A 67 -1.70 -12.10 1.87
CA LYS A 67 -1.35 -12.26 0.46
C LYS A 67 0.16 -12.30 0.23
N ASN A 68 0.90 -11.41 0.89
CA ASN A 68 2.35 -11.39 0.79
C ASN A 68 2.97 -12.67 1.36
N ILE A 69 2.46 -13.18 2.48
CA ILE A 69 2.90 -14.46 3.05
C ILE A 69 2.67 -15.62 2.07
N ILE A 70 1.52 -15.68 1.41
CA ILE A 70 1.24 -16.71 0.40
C ILE A 70 2.22 -16.60 -0.78
N ARG A 71 2.52 -15.38 -1.23
CA ARG A 71 3.49 -15.16 -2.31
C ARG A 71 4.89 -15.62 -1.94
N GLU A 72 5.33 -15.40 -0.71
CA GLU A 72 6.62 -15.90 -0.22
C GLU A 72 6.65 -17.43 -0.08
N LYS A 73 5.56 -18.05 0.35
CA LYS A 73 5.44 -19.51 0.45
C LYS A 73 5.35 -20.21 -0.91
N ALA A 74 4.90 -19.51 -1.94
CA ALA A 74 4.77 -20.05 -3.27
C ALA A 74 6.14 -20.31 -3.91
N LYS A 75 6.38 -21.53 -4.37
CA LYS A 75 7.62 -21.86 -5.08
C LYS A 75 7.56 -21.32 -6.50
N TYR A 76 8.59 -20.56 -6.90
CA TYR A 76 8.77 -20.14 -8.29
C TYR A 76 9.50 -21.21 -9.10
N ASP A 77 8.93 -21.61 -10.23
CA ASP A 77 9.56 -22.56 -11.16
C ASP A 77 9.13 -22.27 -12.62
N ASN A 78 10.12 -22.03 -13.50
CA ASN A 78 9.95 -21.84 -14.94
C ASN A 78 8.82 -20.87 -15.35
N GLY A 79 8.74 -19.70 -14.72
CA GLY A 79 7.73 -18.68 -15.03
C GLY A 79 6.37 -18.89 -14.38
N ASN A 80 6.26 -19.87 -13.47
CA ASN A 80 5.05 -20.18 -12.73
C ASN A 80 5.30 -20.11 -11.22
N TYR A 81 4.24 -19.85 -10.46
CA TYR A 81 4.20 -20.06 -9.02
C TYR A 81 3.42 -21.32 -8.68
N ILE A 82 3.92 -22.08 -7.72
CA ILE A 82 3.34 -23.34 -7.24
C ILE A 82 3.06 -23.20 -5.75
N TYR A 83 1.80 -23.36 -5.37
CA TYR A 83 1.35 -23.39 -3.97
C TYR A 83 0.27 -24.45 -3.79
N LYS A 84 0.47 -25.36 -2.82
CA LYS A 84 -0.48 -26.47 -2.53
C LYS A 84 -0.92 -27.24 -3.78
N ASN A 85 0.02 -27.57 -4.66
CA ASN A 85 -0.22 -28.26 -5.94
C ASN A 85 -1.05 -27.47 -7.00
N VAL A 86 -1.31 -26.19 -6.75
CA VAL A 86 -1.88 -25.27 -7.73
C VAL A 86 -0.75 -24.56 -8.45
N ILE A 87 -0.75 -24.58 -9.76
CA ILE A 87 0.24 -23.92 -10.61
C ILE A 87 -0.43 -22.75 -11.31
N VAL A 88 0.14 -21.54 -11.15
CA VAL A 88 -0.35 -20.34 -11.82
C VAL A 88 0.81 -19.62 -12.52
N PRO A 89 0.57 -18.99 -13.69
CA PRO A 89 1.57 -18.15 -14.33
C PRO A 89 2.02 -17.01 -13.40
N TYR A 90 3.26 -16.58 -13.52
CA TYR A 90 3.85 -15.48 -12.73
C TYR A 90 2.93 -14.25 -12.62
N LYS A 91 2.30 -13.85 -13.73
CA LYS A 91 1.39 -12.70 -13.76
C LYS A 91 0.06 -12.91 -13.03
N GLU A 92 -0.25 -14.13 -12.65
CA GLU A 92 -1.53 -14.52 -12.05
C GLU A 92 -1.40 -15.02 -10.61
N ILE A 93 -0.30 -14.65 -9.92
CA ILE A 93 -0.02 -15.08 -8.55
C ILE A 93 -1.17 -14.80 -7.58
N ASP A 94 -1.93 -13.74 -7.81
CA ASP A 94 -3.10 -13.39 -6.98
C ASP A 94 -4.19 -14.46 -6.99
N LYS A 95 -4.22 -15.35 -8.00
CA LYS A 95 -5.13 -16.51 -8.02
C LYS A 95 -4.82 -17.54 -6.93
N LEU A 96 -3.62 -17.51 -6.33
CA LEU A 96 -3.28 -18.32 -5.16
C LEU A 96 -3.87 -17.75 -3.86
N CYS A 97 -4.25 -16.48 -3.83
CA CYS A 97 -4.77 -15.78 -2.66
C CYS A 97 -6.28 -15.97 -2.51
N THR A 98 -6.74 -17.21 -2.53
CA THR A 98 -8.16 -17.55 -2.28
C THR A 98 -8.53 -17.31 -0.82
N GLU A 99 -9.83 -17.12 -0.53
CA GLU A 99 -10.31 -16.96 0.87
C GLU A 99 -9.91 -18.17 1.75
N GLU A 100 -9.91 -19.38 1.19
CA GLU A 100 -9.43 -20.59 1.89
C GLU A 100 -7.95 -20.47 2.28
N ASN A 101 -7.08 -20.16 1.31
CA ASN A 101 -5.65 -20.01 1.56
C ASN A 101 -5.34 -18.86 2.53
N LEU A 102 -6.06 -17.74 2.41
CA LEU A 102 -5.91 -16.60 3.33
C LEU A 102 -6.34 -16.97 4.76
N SER A 103 -7.40 -17.76 4.92
CA SER A 103 -7.91 -18.15 6.24
C SER A 103 -6.99 -19.09 7.00
N GLU A 104 -6.11 -19.81 6.31
CA GLU A 104 -5.13 -20.72 6.91
C GLU A 104 -3.90 -20.01 7.47
N ILE A 105 -3.65 -18.75 7.09
CA ILE A 105 -2.53 -17.98 7.64
C ILE A 105 -2.83 -17.61 9.10
N THR A 106 -1.95 -18.04 9.99
CA THR A 106 -2.09 -17.85 11.43
C THR A 106 -1.58 -16.48 11.88
N LYS A 107 -1.98 -16.07 13.08
CA LYS A 107 -1.46 -14.83 13.70
C LYS A 107 0.05 -14.88 13.92
N GLU A 108 0.58 -16.04 14.31
CA GLU A 108 2.02 -16.26 14.51
C GLU A 108 2.80 -16.07 13.20
N GLU A 109 2.26 -16.54 12.08
CA GLU A 109 2.87 -16.33 10.76
C GLU A 109 2.86 -14.85 10.36
N ILE A 110 1.80 -14.11 10.69
CA ILE A 110 1.72 -12.67 10.46
C ILE A 110 2.77 -11.93 11.30
N GLU A 111 2.88 -12.24 12.59
CA GLU A 111 3.86 -11.64 13.50
C GLU A 111 5.29 -11.90 13.01
N THR A 112 5.60 -13.14 12.66
CA THR A 112 6.91 -13.53 12.11
C THR A 112 7.22 -12.79 10.79
N TYR A 113 6.24 -12.67 9.90
CA TYR A 113 6.40 -11.95 8.64
C TYR A 113 6.70 -10.46 8.87
N LEU A 114 6.01 -9.82 9.81
CA LEU A 114 6.18 -8.40 10.12
C LEU A 114 7.54 -8.06 10.76
N GLU A 115 8.25 -9.04 11.34
CA GLU A 115 9.60 -8.83 11.89
C GLU A 115 10.66 -8.59 10.80
N ASP A 116 10.49 -9.21 9.63
CA ASP A 116 11.50 -9.21 8.55
C ASP A 116 11.00 -8.63 7.22
N CYS A 117 9.73 -8.17 7.14
CA CYS A 117 9.15 -7.70 5.88
C CYS A 117 9.68 -6.34 5.46
N ASP A 118 9.64 -6.09 4.15
CA ASP A 118 9.85 -4.76 3.60
C ASP A 118 8.59 -3.88 3.86
N TYR A 119 8.76 -2.83 4.63
CA TYR A 119 7.69 -1.88 4.94
C TYR A 119 7.08 -1.20 3.70
N TYR A 120 7.77 -1.20 2.57
CA TYR A 120 7.23 -0.69 1.32
C TYR A 120 6.02 -1.48 0.83
N GLU A 121 5.99 -2.79 1.07
CA GLU A 121 4.99 -3.72 0.56
C GLU A 121 3.77 -3.91 1.47
N ILE A 122 3.78 -3.33 2.67
CA ILE A 122 2.69 -3.46 3.64
C ILE A 122 2.01 -2.13 3.95
N PRO A 123 0.72 -2.15 4.31
CA PRO A 123 0.06 -0.95 4.80
C PRO A 123 0.57 -0.55 6.19
N LEU A 124 1.00 0.70 6.33
CA LEU A 124 1.64 1.26 7.52
C LEU A 124 0.72 2.25 8.26
N THR A 125 0.87 2.33 9.57
CA THR A 125 0.38 3.49 10.34
C THR A 125 1.13 4.76 9.93
N TYR A 126 0.60 5.93 10.30
CA TYR A 126 1.31 7.18 10.07
C TYR A 126 2.66 7.23 10.78
N GLU A 127 2.74 6.73 12.02
CA GLU A 127 3.97 6.67 12.81
C GLU A 127 5.01 5.73 12.17
N GLU A 128 4.61 4.51 11.77
CA GLU A 128 5.50 3.57 11.08
C GLU A 128 6.05 4.18 9.78
N TRP A 129 5.22 4.89 9.03
CA TRP A 129 5.65 5.58 7.81
C TRP A 129 6.58 6.76 8.12
N ASP A 130 6.29 7.52 9.18
CA ASP A 130 7.08 8.67 9.59
C ASP A 130 8.47 8.26 10.09
N ASP A 131 8.57 7.16 10.82
CA ASP A 131 9.83 6.66 11.37
C ASP A 131 10.71 5.92 10.35
N GLN A 132 10.15 5.52 9.22
CA GLN A 132 10.80 4.64 8.25
C GLN A 132 11.99 5.29 7.52
N PHE A 133 11.97 6.60 7.33
CA PHE A 133 12.93 7.30 6.48
C PHE A 133 13.70 8.39 7.23
N GLU A 134 14.99 8.49 6.96
CA GLU A 134 15.82 9.64 7.35
C GLU A 134 15.60 10.87 6.46
N TYR A 135 14.76 10.76 5.42
CA TYR A 135 14.42 11.84 4.52
C TYR A 135 13.50 12.88 5.15
N GLU A 136 13.61 14.11 4.67
CA GLU A 136 12.65 15.15 5.03
C GLU A 136 11.27 14.83 4.45
N LYS A 137 10.24 14.96 5.27
CA LYS A 137 8.86 14.74 4.90
C LYS A 137 8.13 16.04 4.70
N TYR A 138 7.16 16.04 3.84
CA TYR A 138 6.32 17.19 3.57
C TYR A 138 4.85 16.81 3.50
N GLU A 139 4.01 17.78 3.79
CA GLU A 139 2.56 17.70 3.77
C GLU A 139 2.00 19.05 3.33
N VAL A 140 1.24 19.09 2.24
CA VAL A 140 0.62 20.29 1.69
C VAL A 140 -0.84 20.03 1.37
N SER A 141 -1.73 20.93 1.82
CA SER A 141 -3.16 20.86 1.54
C SER A 141 -3.55 21.91 0.51
N TYR A 142 -4.45 21.54 -0.37
CA TYR A 142 -5.07 22.43 -1.35
C TYR A 142 -6.58 22.22 -1.40
N THR A 143 -7.35 23.30 -1.33
CA THR A 143 -8.81 23.24 -1.48
C THR A 143 -9.19 23.70 -2.88
N THR A 144 -9.88 22.82 -3.61
CA THR A 144 -10.37 23.10 -4.98
C THR A 144 -11.50 24.12 -4.98
N ASN A 145 -11.80 24.70 -6.14
CA ASN A 145 -12.94 25.61 -6.30
C ASN A 145 -14.30 24.97 -5.98
N SER A 146 -14.39 23.63 -6.05
CA SER A 146 -15.59 22.88 -5.65
C SER A 146 -15.69 22.62 -4.13
N GLY A 147 -14.69 23.05 -3.35
CA GLY A 147 -14.64 22.88 -1.89
C GLY A 147 -14.03 21.57 -1.43
N GLU A 148 -13.51 20.74 -2.33
CA GLU A 148 -12.81 19.51 -1.98
C GLU A 148 -11.36 19.83 -1.57
N THR A 149 -10.90 19.27 -0.44
CA THR A 149 -9.53 19.41 0.01
C THR A 149 -8.73 18.17 -0.30
N VAL A 150 -7.63 18.40 -1.01
CA VAL A 150 -6.64 17.38 -1.40
C VAL A 150 -5.37 17.59 -0.58
N VAL A 151 -4.76 16.52 -0.15
CA VAL A 151 -3.47 16.52 0.55
C VAL A 151 -2.43 15.86 -0.34
N ALA A 152 -1.31 16.54 -0.55
CA ALA A 152 -0.10 15.98 -1.12
C ALA A 152 0.91 15.74 0.01
N PHE A 153 1.46 14.55 0.09
CA PHE A 153 2.45 14.17 1.08
C PHE A 153 3.53 13.28 0.48
N GLY A 154 4.65 13.21 1.14
CA GLY A 154 5.77 12.41 0.68
C GLY A 154 7.05 12.75 1.42
N TYR A 155 8.16 12.37 0.81
CA TYR A 155 9.50 12.62 1.34
C TYR A 155 10.43 13.07 0.22
N TYR A 156 11.48 13.78 0.60
CA TYR A 156 12.57 14.14 -0.31
C TYR A 156 13.90 14.08 0.44
N GLY A 157 14.95 13.78 -0.29
CA GLY A 157 16.29 13.74 0.28
C GLY A 157 17.35 13.36 -0.74
N THR A 158 18.59 13.37 -0.29
CA THR A 158 19.75 12.91 -1.03
C THR A 158 20.37 11.74 -0.31
N ASP A 159 20.64 10.67 -1.04
CA ASP A 159 21.47 9.57 -0.56
C ASP A 159 22.94 10.02 -0.60
N TYR A 160 23.61 10.01 0.55
CA TYR A 160 25.04 10.29 0.69
C TYR A 160 25.86 9.00 0.66
#